data_60dadebe5d752e92998d02c721b12b1f
#
_entry.id   60dadebe5d752e92998d02c721b12b1f
#
_cell.length_a   1.000
_cell.length_b   1.000
_cell.length_c   1.000
_cell.angle_alpha   90.00
_cell.angle_beta   90.00
_cell.angle_gamma   90.00
#
_symmetry.space_group_name_H-M   'P 1'
#
loop_
_entity.id
_entity.type
_entity.pdbx_description
1 polymer ?
#
loop_
_entity_poly.entity_id
_entity_poly.type
_entity_poly.pdbx_seq_one_letter_code
_entity_poly.pdbx_strand_id
1 'polypeptide(L)'
;MSEYMLSKDYFVQVIRDLIVLAEDRKEYFTDLDSAIGDGDHGINLSIGFREVNKNIEDWKGLSVRDFYNKVGTALLDKVGGSSGPLYGSFFMKFGLPIKTKGPDEGATFEEFIAMMEKGVEI
;
A
#
# COMPACT_ATOMS: atom_id res chain seq x y z
N MET A 1 2.24 25.43 -18.69
CA MET A 1 1.19 24.62 -18.06
C MET A 1 1.73 24.04 -16.76
N SER A 2 1.02 24.25 -15.70
CA SER A 2 1.46 23.69 -14.43
C SER A 2 1.19 22.18 -14.42
N GLU A 3 2.14 21.43 -13.94
CA GLU A 3 1.95 20.01 -13.74
C GLU A 3 1.01 19.77 -12.58
N TYR A 4 0.21 18.73 -12.71
CA TYR A 4 -0.60 18.27 -11.61
C TYR A 4 0.31 17.52 -10.65
N MET A 5 0.29 17.94 -9.39
CA MET A 5 1.12 17.32 -8.35
C MET A 5 0.23 16.68 -7.29
N LEU A 6 0.56 15.45 -6.93
CA LEU A 6 -0.01 14.76 -5.79
C LEU A 6 0.96 14.93 -4.63
N SER A 7 0.47 15.47 -3.52
CA SER A 7 1.32 15.75 -2.37
C SER A 7 1.76 14.48 -1.67
N LYS A 8 2.85 14.58 -0.92
CA LYS A 8 3.30 13.49 -0.04
C LYS A 8 2.18 13.07 0.91
N ASP A 9 1.46 14.05 1.48
CA ASP A 9 0.38 13.77 2.42
C ASP A 9 -0.72 12.93 1.79
N TYR A 10 -1.01 13.13 0.51
CA TYR A 10 -1.97 12.31 -0.21
C TYR A 10 -1.56 10.83 -0.17
N PHE A 11 -0.29 10.56 -0.45
CA PHE A 11 0.19 9.18 -0.48
C PHE A 11 0.16 8.51 0.89
N VAL A 12 0.45 9.26 1.94
CA VAL A 12 0.35 8.74 3.31
C VAL A 12 -1.12 8.52 3.67
N GLN A 13 -2.00 9.46 3.30
CA GLN A 13 -3.42 9.35 3.62
C GLN A 13 -4.07 8.14 2.94
N VAL A 14 -3.66 7.81 1.73
CA VAL A 14 -4.15 6.60 1.05
C VAL A 14 -3.90 5.36 1.92
N ILE A 15 -2.71 5.25 2.49
CA ILE A 15 -2.39 4.11 3.34
C ILE A 15 -3.19 4.14 4.65
N ARG A 16 -3.39 5.33 5.25
CA ARG A 16 -4.24 5.44 6.44
C ARG A 16 -5.66 5.00 6.16
N ASP A 17 -6.20 5.39 5.01
CA ASP A 17 -7.55 5.00 4.60
C ASP A 17 -7.65 3.49 4.37
N LEU A 18 -6.61 2.89 3.78
CA LEU A 18 -6.58 1.45 3.59
C LEU A 18 -6.50 0.68 4.91
N ILE A 19 -5.78 1.21 5.89
CA ILE A 19 -5.73 0.61 7.24
C ILE A 19 -7.15 0.53 7.83
N VAL A 20 -7.89 1.65 7.77
CA VAL A 20 -9.25 1.71 8.29
C VAL A 20 -10.17 0.77 7.50
N LEU A 21 -10.07 0.80 6.18
CA LEU A 21 -10.90 -0.03 5.31
C LEU A 21 -10.66 -1.52 5.55
N ALA A 22 -9.41 -1.93 5.68
CA ALA A 22 -9.07 -3.33 5.91
C ALA A 22 -9.65 -3.83 7.23
N GLU A 23 -9.66 -2.99 8.27
CA GLU A 23 -10.21 -3.35 9.57
C GLU A 23 -11.74 -3.38 9.53
N ASP A 24 -12.36 -2.36 8.93
CA ASP A 24 -13.82 -2.21 8.92
C ASP A 24 -14.50 -3.23 8.00
N ARG A 25 -13.82 -3.66 6.95
CA ARG A 25 -14.38 -4.55 5.93
C ARG A 25 -13.80 -5.95 5.95
N LYS A 26 -13.06 -6.29 6.99
CA LYS A 26 -12.39 -7.60 7.02
C LYS A 26 -13.36 -8.77 6.90
N GLU A 27 -14.53 -8.66 7.52
CA GLU A 27 -15.53 -9.72 7.44
C GLU A 27 -16.15 -9.81 6.05
N TYR A 28 -16.40 -8.68 5.43
CA TYR A 28 -16.92 -8.62 4.07
C TYR A 28 -15.95 -9.29 3.08
N PHE A 29 -14.67 -8.96 3.17
CA PHE A 29 -13.66 -9.57 2.32
C PHE A 29 -13.50 -11.06 2.59
N THR A 30 -13.59 -11.46 3.84
CA THR A 30 -13.53 -12.87 4.22
C THR A 30 -14.73 -13.64 3.64
N ASP A 31 -15.92 -13.05 3.71
CA ASP A 31 -17.13 -13.67 3.16
C ASP A 31 -17.03 -13.83 1.64
N LEU A 32 -16.51 -12.81 0.95
CA LEU A 32 -16.30 -12.90 -0.50
C LEU A 32 -15.31 -13.99 -0.84
N ASP A 33 -14.20 -14.07 -0.11
CA ASP A 33 -13.18 -15.06 -0.34
C ASP A 33 -13.66 -16.48 -0.02
N SER A 34 -14.51 -16.63 1.00
CA SER A 34 -15.08 -17.93 1.37
C SER A 34 -15.91 -18.55 0.26
N ALA A 35 -16.49 -17.74 -0.62
CA ALA A 35 -17.28 -18.22 -1.74
C ALA A 35 -16.42 -18.81 -2.86
N ILE A 36 -15.14 -18.38 -2.97
CA ILE A 36 -14.26 -18.75 -4.07
C ILE A 36 -12.85 -19.16 -3.64
N GLY A 37 -12.53 -19.06 -2.35
CA GLY A 37 -11.18 -19.33 -1.83
C GLY A 37 -11.22 -19.98 -0.46
N ASP A 38 -10.20 -19.71 0.35
CA ASP A 38 -10.02 -20.33 1.67
C ASP A 38 -10.63 -19.53 2.82
N GLY A 39 -11.20 -18.36 2.55
CA GLY A 39 -11.95 -17.61 3.54
C GLY A 39 -11.12 -16.80 4.53
N ASP A 40 -9.82 -16.62 4.32
CA ASP A 40 -8.96 -15.92 5.26
C ASP A 40 -8.43 -14.59 4.76
N HIS A 41 -8.81 -14.16 3.57
CA HIS A 41 -8.25 -12.99 2.89
C HIS A 41 -8.43 -11.70 3.69
N GLY A 42 -9.65 -11.45 4.17
CA GLY A 42 -9.95 -10.24 4.94
C GLY A 42 -9.19 -10.20 6.25
N ILE A 43 -9.10 -11.33 6.95
CA ILE A 43 -8.38 -11.43 8.21
C ILE A 43 -6.89 -11.19 7.97
N ASN A 44 -6.32 -11.81 6.95
CA ASN A 44 -4.90 -11.67 6.65
C ASN A 44 -4.55 -10.23 6.26
N LEU A 45 -5.39 -9.57 5.47
CA LEU A 45 -5.17 -8.16 5.13
C LEU A 45 -5.20 -7.28 6.36
N SER A 46 -6.15 -7.50 7.28
CA SER A 46 -6.25 -6.69 8.49
C SER A 46 -5.01 -6.87 9.37
N ILE A 47 -4.46 -8.07 9.46
CA ILE A 47 -3.22 -8.33 10.20
C ILE A 47 -2.07 -7.52 9.60
N GLY A 48 -1.94 -7.55 8.28
CA GLY A 48 -0.89 -6.80 7.59
C GLY A 48 -1.00 -5.31 7.80
N PHE A 49 -2.20 -4.75 7.63
CA PHE A 49 -2.39 -3.31 7.80
C PHE A 49 -2.33 -2.86 9.25
N ARG A 50 -2.61 -3.73 10.21
CA ARG A 50 -2.34 -3.42 11.63
C ARG A 50 -0.86 -3.23 11.87
N GLU A 51 -0.02 -4.06 11.25
CA GLU A 51 1.43 -3.90 11.36
C GLU A 51 1.89 -2.59 10.74
N VAL A 52 1.33 -2.24 9.58
CA VAL A 52 1.61 -0.94 8.95
C VAL A 52 1.20 0.20 9.91
N ASN A 53 0.02 0.09 10.52
CA ASN A 53 -0.47 1.13 11.44
C ASN A 53 0.46 1.35 12.64
N LYS A 54 1.07 0.30 13.15
CA LYS A 54 2.01 0.41 14.27
C LYS A 54 3.23 1.26 13.93
N ASN A 55 3.62 1.27 12.66
CA ASN A 55 4.87 1.87 12.22
C ASN A 55 4.68 3.12 11.37
N ILE A 56 3.44 3.48 11.01
CA ILE A 56 3.20 4.55 10.04
C ILE A 56 3.74 5.90 10.50
N GLU A 57 3.72 6.17 11.80
CA GLU A 57 4.24 7.42 12.33
C GLU A 57 5.76 7.53 12.12
N ASP A 58 6.47 6.41 12.21
CA ASP A 58 7.91 6.37 11.96
C ASP A 58 8.21 6.46 10.46
N TRP A 59 7.37 5.87 9.63
CA TRP A 59 7.62 5.78 8.19
C TRP A 59 7.17 7.01 7.42
N LYS A 60 6.22 7.78 7.94
CA LYS A 60 5.66 8.93 7.21
C LYS A 60 6.69 10.01 6.89
N GLY A 61 7.83 10.01 7.57
CA GLY A 61 8.91 10.94 7.29
C GLY A 61 9.83 10.51 6.14
N LEU A 62 9.62 9.33 5.58
CA LEU A 62 10.41 8.84 4.46
C LEU A 62 9.89 9.41 3.14
N SER A 63 10.70 9.29 2.07
CA SER A 63 10.20 9.61 0.73
C SER A 63 9.03 8.70 0.39
N VAL A 64 8.20 9.09 -0.58
CA VAL A 64 7.08 8.26 -1.03
C VAL A 64 7.57 6.88 -1.43
N ARG A 65 8.67 6.80 -2.16
CA ARG A 65 9.23 5.51 -2.58
C ARG A 65 9.58 4.62 -1.39
N ASP A 66 10.29 5.17 -0.42
CA ASP A 66 10.72 4.39 0.74
C ASP A 66 9.55 4.05 1.65
N PHE A 67 8.59 4.96 1.79
CA PHE A 67 7.36 4.72 2.55
C PHE A 67 6.60 3.51 1.98
N TYR A 68 6.36 3.51 0.67
CA TYR A 68 5.65 2.39 0.04
C TYR A 68 6.46 1.09 0.05
N ASN A 69 7.79 1.18 -0.01
CA ASN A 69 8.62 -0.01 0.16
C ASN A 69 8.44 -0.61 1.55
N LYS A 70 8.37 0.23 2.59
CA LYS A 70 8.13 -0.24 3.96
C LYS A 70 6.75 -0.89 4.10
N VAL A 71 5.72 -0.25 3.50
CA VAL A 71 4.37 -0.80 3.52
C VAL A 71 4.34 -2.17 2.84
N GLY A 72 4.92 -2.27 1.65
CA GLY A 72 4.95 -3.53 0.91
C GLY A 72 5.70 -4.62 1.64
N THR A 73 6.84 -4.29 2.23
CA THR A 73 7.63 -5.24 2.99
C THR A 73 6.87 -5.76 4.21
N ALA A 74 6.17 -4.87 4.92
CA ALA A 74 5.37 -5.28 6.07
C ALA A 74 4.25 -6.22 5.68
N LEU A 75 3.57 -5.94 4.58
CA LEU A 75 2.50 -6.82 4.09
C LEU A 75 3.07 -8.17 3.65
N LEU A 76 4.20 -8.16 2.97
CA LEU A 76 4.85 -9.40 2.54
C LEU A 76 5.22 -10.29 3.73
N ASP A 77 5.74 -9.68 4.79
CA ASP A 77 6.21 -10.42 5.97
C ASP A 77 5.07 -10.90 6.88
N LYS A 78 3.99 -10.12 6.98
CA LYS A 78 2.95 -10.35 8.00
C LYS A 78 1.68 -10.97 7.48
N VAL A 79 1.38 -10.82 6.19
CA VAL A 79 0.16 -11.37 5.62
C VAL A 79 0.41 -12.81 5.17
N GLY A 80 -0.45 -13.71 5.61
CA GLY A 80 -0.34 -15.12 5.24
C GLY A 80 -0.94 -15.43 3.87
N GLY A 81 -0.74 -16.65 3.42
CA GLY A 81 -1.30 -17.16 2.18
C GLY A 81 -0.80 -16.43 0.95
N SER A 82 -1.64 -16.35 -0.07
CA SER A 82 -1.30 -15.68 -1.33
C SER A 82 -1.43 -14.15 -1.26
N SER A 83 -2.11 -13.63 -0.23
CA SER A 83 -2.35 -12.19 -0.10
C SER A 83 -1.06 -11.40 0.14
N GLY A 84 -0.13 -11.97 0.93
CA GLY A 84 1.13 -11.31 1.22
C GLY A 84 1.93 -10.97 -0.03
N PRO A 85 2.29 -11.97 -0.85
CA PRO A 85 3.00 -11.72 -2.11
C PRO A 85 2.25 -10.80 -3.06
N LEU A 86 0.93 -10.93 -3.15
CA LEU A 86 0.12 -10.12 -4.06
C LEU A 86 0.14 -8.64 -3.67
N TYR A 87 -0.28 -8.32 -2.45
CA TYR A 87 -0.40 -6.94 -2.01
C TYR A 87 0.94 -6.32 -1.65
N GLY A 88 1.82 -7.10 -1.03
CA GLY A 88 3.16 -6.62 -0.70
C GLY A 88 3.94 -6.24 -1.94
N SER A 89 3.90 -7.09 -2.96
CA SER A 89 4.56 -6.83 -4.23
C SER A 89 3.99 -5.60 -4.93
N PHE A 90 2.66 -5.43 -4.90
CA PHE A 90 2.03 -4.24 -5.48
C PHE A 90 2.61 -2.96 -4.87
N PHE A 91 2.61 -2.87 -3.55
CA PHE A 91 3.06 -1.64 -2.88
C PHE A 91 4.56 -1.39 -3.04
N MET A 92 5.38 -2.43 -3.02
CA MET A 92 6.80 -2.26 -3.27
C MET A 92 7.07 -1.73 -4.67
N LYS A 93 6.39 -2.30 -5.66
CA LYS A 93 6.55 -1.86 -7.06
C LYS A 93 5.95 -0.48 -7.29
N PHE A 94 4.87 -0.15 -6.60
CA PHE A 94 4.19 1.12 -6.76
C PHE A 94 5.14 2.31 -6.53
N GLY A 95 6.06 2.19 -5.58
CA GLY A 95 7.01 3.26 -5.29
C GLY A 95 8.22 3.31 -6.24
N LEU A 96 8.49 2.25 -7.00
CA LEU A 96 9.72 2.16 -7.79
C LEU A 96 9.88 3.20 -8.90
N PRO A 97 8.84 3.60 -9.65
CA PRO A 97 9.02 4.55 -10.74
C PRO A 97 9.42 5.95 -10.29
N ILE A 98 9.16 6.31 -9.05
CA ILE A 98 9.55 7.62 -8.53
C ILE A 98 11.04 7.58 -8.24
N LYS A 99 11.79 8.50 -8.86
CA LYS A 99 13.20 8.64 -8.56
C LYS A 99 13.37 9.16 -7.13
N THR A 100 14.54 9.00 -6.58
CA THR A 100 14.83 9.45 -5.22
C THR A 100 14.42 10.91 -5.06
N LYS A 101 13.50 11.15 -4.14
CA LYS A 101 12.99 12.48 -3.81
C LYS A 101 13.13 12.68 -2.30
N GLY A 102 13.01 13.94 -1.88
CA GLY A 102 13.05 14.25 -0.46
C GLY A 102 11.81 13.76 0.28
N PRO A 103 11.86 13.77 1.62
CA PRO A 103 10.76 13.23 2.44
C PRO A 103 9.44 13.96 2.30
N ASP A 104 9.48 15.22 1.83
CA ASP A 104 8.26 16.02 1.68
C ASP A 104 7.77 16.13 0.24
N GLU A 105 8.44 15.48 -0.69
CA GLU A 105 8.08 15.57 -2.10
C GLU A 105 7.04 14.53 -2.48
N GLY A 106 6.02 14.97 -3.21
CA GLY A 106 5.02 14.08 -3.79
C GLY A 106 5.40 13.64 -5.19
N ALA A 107 4.40 13.40 -6.03
CA ALA A 107 4.59 12.93 -7.40
C ALA A 107 3.75 13.73 -8.38
N THR A 108 4.23 13.84 -9.61
CA THR A 108 3.42 14.38 -10.69
C THR A 108 2.34 13.37 -11.07
N PHE A 109 1.32 13.83 -11.78
CA PHE A 109 0.27 12.93 -12.25
C PHE A 109 0.84 11.86 -13.19
N GLU A 110 1.80 12.23 -14.03
CA GLU A 110 2.47 11.27 -14.92
C GLU A 110 3.24 10.21 -14.14
N GLU A 111 3.94 10.62 -13.07
CA GLU A 111 4.61 9.68 -12.19
C GLU A 111 3.61 8.76 -11.51
N PHE A 112 2.47 9.29 -11.08
CA PHE A 112 1.43 8.49 -10.46
C PHE A 112 0.91 7.41 -11.40
N ILE A 113 0.69 7.75 -12.68
CA ILE A 113 0.27 6.75 -13.67
C ILE A 113 1.32 5.65 -13.82
N ALA A 114 2.60 6.04 -13.90
CA ALA A 114 3.69 5.06 -13.98
C ALA A 114 3.74 4.17 -12.75
N MET A 115 3.47 4.73 -11.57
CA MET A 115 3.41 3.97 -10.32
C MET A 115 2.31 2.91 -10.36
N MET A 116 1.13 3.29 -10.84
CA MET A 116 0.00 2.36 -10.96
C MET A 116 0.32 1.23 -11.93
N GLU A 117 0.90 1.57 -13.08
CA GLU A 117 1.29 0.57 -14.08
C GLU A 117 2.31 -0.41 -13.50
N LYS A 118 3.30 0.11 -12.79
CA LYS A 118 4.34 -0.75 -12.19
C LYS A 118 3.76 -1.64 -11.11
N GLY A 119 2.87 -1.10 -10.29
CA GLY A 119 2.27 -1.85 -9.19
C GLY A 119 1.50 -3.09 -9.66
N VAL A 120 0.80 -2.98 -10.80
CA VAL A 120 0.02 -4.11 -11.33
C VAL A 120 0.81 -5.01 -12.27
N GLU A 121 2.07 -4.71 -12.50
CA GLU A 121 2.94 -5.52 -13.36
C GLU A 121 3.21 -6.88 -12.75
N ILE A 122 3.10 -7.91 -13.54
CA ILE A 122 3.31 -9.29 -13.09
C ILE A 122 4.79 -9.65 -13.13
#